data_fb5f84464694b70ab506494710d2f103
#
_entry.id   fb5f84464694b70ab506494710d2f103
#
_cell.length_a   1.000
_cell.length_b   1.000
_cell.length_c   1.000
_cell.angle_alpha   90.00
_cell.angle_beta   90.00
_cell.angle_gamma   90.00
#
_symmetry.space_group_name_H-M   'P 1'
#
loop_
_entity.id
_entity.type
_entity.pdbx_description
1 polymer ?
#
loop_
_entity_poly.entity_id
_entity_poly.type
_entity_poly.pdbx_seq_one_letter_code
_entity_poly.pdbx_strand_id
1 'polypeptide(L)'
;MGDTIAAIATPQGEGGIGIVRISGDDSLNIMKKILRPCPAEVKPRYAYYGNIVNPENENIIDEAICLYMKAPHSYTCEDVVEIQAHGGIVSIRLILRTVLDCGARMAEPGEFTKLAFLNGRMDLAQAEAVIDVIKAKSEMPLQIAERQLKGRLGTEISEIRESLRDVLAQMAVNIDFPDEDIEQVESQRFCEDLSKVREKVQNLLDTCDNGRIAKEGIRVAIVGKPNVGKSSLMNALLGENRAIVTNIPGTTRDTIEESATIHGLPLVLTDTAGIRETDDVIEQMGIQKSHEEMEAADLVVLVLDGSKALSPEDVKILNQNKGQRVLVVLNKNDLGESVYQDEV
;
A
#
# COMPACT_ATOMS: atom_id res chain seq x y z
N MET A 1 13.88 -2.87 -29.72
CA MET A 1 12.85 -1.84 -29.53
C MET A 1 11.95 -2.31 -28.41
N GLY A 2 11.85 -1.56 -27.32
CA GLY A 2 10.92 -1.85 -26.25
C GLY A 2 9.49 -1.59 -26.69
N ASP A 3 8.52 -2.34 -26.13
CA ASP A 3 7.11 -2.08 -26.40
C ASP A 3 6.72 -0.71 -25.84
N THR A 4 6.00 0.11 -26.61
CA THR A 4 5.39 1.33 -26.09
C THR A 4 4.08 0.99 -25.40
N ILE A 5 3.95 1.36 -24.13
CA ILE A 5 2.79 1.06 -23.29
C ILE A 5 1.94 2.29 -23.01
N ALA A 6 0.65 2.12 -22.80
CA ALA A 6 -0.26 3.20 -22.43
C ALA A 6 -1.32 2.75 -21.42
N ALA A 7 -1.71 3.66 -20.54
CA ALA A 7 -2.84 3.47 -19.62
C ALA A 7 -3.44 4.81 -19.16
N ILE A 8 -4.66 4.74 -18.62
CA ILE A 8 -5.26 5.83 -17.85
C ILE A 8 -4.54 5.90 -16.49
N ALA A 9 -3.94 7.05 -16.19
CA ALA A 9 -3.14 7.25 -14.97
C ALA A 9 -3.91 7.92 -13.82
N THR A 10 -5.16 8.34 -14.05
CA THR A 10 -6.05 8.93 -13.05
C THR A 10 -7.10 7.90 -12.59
N PRO A 11 -7.68 8.06 -11.39
CA PRO A 11 -8.76 7.20 -10.93
C PRO A 11 -9.94 7.21 -11.93
N GLN A 12 -10.62 6.06 -12.05
CA GLN A 12 -11.82 5.98 -12.88
C GLN A 12 -13.00 6.67 -12.17
N GLY A 13 -13.70 7.54 -12.89
CA GLY A 13 -14.84 8.30 -12.37
C GLY A 13 -15.02 9.59 -13.12
N GLU A 14 -16.04 10.39 -12.75
CA GLU A 14 -16.24 11.73 -13.28
C GLU A 14 -15.31 12.70 -12.55
N GLY A 15 -14.45 13.38 -13.29
CA GLY A 15 -13.50 14.36 -12.76
C GLY A 15 -13.23 15.48 -13.73
N GLY A 16 -12.69 16.58 -13.25
CA GLY A 16 -12.31 17.72 -14.13
C GLY A 16 -11.18 17.38 -15.10
N ILE A 17 -10.26 16.49 -14.71
CA ILE A 17 -9.08 16.11 -15.50
C ILE A 17 -8.91 14.60 -15.47
N GLY A 18 -8.61 14.02 -16.65
CA GLY A 18 -8.17 12.66 -16.85
C GLY A 18 -6.83 12.63 -17.57
N ILE A 19 -5.97 11.68 -17.25
CA ILE A 19 -4.63 11.57 -17.82
C ILE A 19 -4.45 10.20 -18.47
N VAL A 20 -4.06 10.20 -19.74
CA VAL A 20 -3.53 9.02 -20.42
C VAL A 20 -2.01 9.15 -20.47
N ARG A 21 -1.29 8.16 -19.93
CA ARG A 21 0.18 8.11 -19.94
C ARG A 21 0.65 7.08 -20.96
N ILE A 22 1.67 7.45 -21.72
CA ILE A 22 2.34 6.62 -22.72
C ILE A 22 3.82 6.58 -22.36
N SER A 23 4.46 5.41 -22.37
CA SER A 23 5.90 5.23 -22.13
C SER A 23 6.50 4.32 -23.17
N GLY A 24 7.68 4.67 -23.69
CA GLY A 24 8.44 3.91 -24.68
C GLY A 24 8.86 4.74 -25.87
N ASP A 25 9.62 4.12 -26.78
CA ASP A 25 10.31 4.78 -27.90
C ASP A 25 9.35 5.52 -28.85
N ASP A 26 8.12 5.02 -29.03
CA ASP A 26 7.14 5.61 -29.94
C ASP A 26 6.20 6.64 -29.29
N SER A 27 6.36 6.93 -27.98
CA SER A 27 5.45 7.81 -27.25
C SER A 27 5.34 9.21 -27.88
N LEU A 28 6.45 9.81 -28.29
CA LEU A 28 6.47 11.09 -28.98
C LEU A 28 5.83 11.03 -30.38
N ASN A 29 6.06 9.95 -31.13
CA ASN A 29 5.49 9.77 -32.47
C ASN A 29 3.97 9.62 -32.39
N ILE A 30 3.47 8.91 -31.40
CA ILE A 30 2.02 8.77 -31.14
C ILE A 30 1.42 10.14 -30.82
N MET A 31 2.02 10.92 -29.91
CA MET A 31 1.56 12.27 -29.60
C MET A 31 1.45 13.13 -30.86
N LYS A 32 2.48 13.10 -31.73
CA LYS A 32 2.49 13.89 -33.00
C LYS A 32 1.38 13.47 -33.96
N LYS A 33 0.97 12.20 -33.96
CA LYS A 33 -0.12 11.69 -34.80
C LYS A 33 -1.48 12.21 -34.35
N ILE A 34 -1.71 12.40 -33.06
CA ILE A 34 -3.04 12.65 -32.49
C ILE A 34 -3.27 14.08 -32.02
N LEU A 35 -2.23 14.91 -31.79
CA LEU A 35 -2.35 16.28 -31.30
C LEU A 35 -2.47 17.27 -32.49
N ARG A 36 -3.43 18.20 -32.43
CA ARG A 36 -3.60 19.29 -33.41
C ARG A 36 -3.84 20.66 -32.73
N PRO A 37 -3.09 21.72 -33.04
CA PRO A 37 -1.87 21.70 -33.85
C PRO A 37 -0.71 21.05 -33.10
N CYS A 38 0.17 20.34 -33.80
CA CYS A 38 1.40 19.83 -33.25
C CYS A 38 2.60 20.53 -33.87
N PRO A 39 3.55 21.08 -33.10
CA PRO A 39 4.74 21.72 -33.66
C PRO A 39 5.68 20.69 -34.29
N ALA A 40 6.45 21.10 -35.29
CA ALA A 40 7.42 20.25 -35.94
C ALA A 40 8.48 19.73 -34.95
N GLU A 41 8.93 20.61 -34.05
CA GLU A 41 9.87 20.30 -32.97
C GLU A 41 9.16 20.37 -31.60
N VAL A 42 9.12 19.24 -30.88
CA VAL A 42 8.56 19.13 -29.54
C VAL A 42 9.67 19.21 -28.50
N LYS A 43 9.64 20.25 -27.67
CA LYS A 43 10.59 20.45 -26.57
C LYS A 43 10.15 19.66 -25.35
N PRO A 44 11.05 18.93 -24.67
CA PRO A 44 10.72 18.25 -23.43
C PRO A 44 10.27 19.22 -22.32
N ARG A 45 9.33 18.77 -21.47
CA ARG A 45 8.81 19.54 -20.33
C ARG A 45 8.13 20.85 -20.69
N TYR A 46 7.61 20.93 -21.91
CA TYR A 46 6.78 22.03 -22.37
C TYR A 46 5.34 21.54 -22.55
N ALA A 47 4.37 22.34 -22.08
CA ALA A 47 2.95 22.00 -22.18
C ALA A 47 2.42 22.44 -23.56
N TYR A 48 1.91 21.49 -24.31
CA TYR A 48 1.30 21.72 -25.64
C TYR A 48 -0.20 21.60 -25.54
N TYR A 49 -0.91 22.71 -25.71
CA TYR A 49 -2.35 22.74 -25.77
C TYR A 49 -2.85 22.52 -27.19
N GLY A 50 -3.88 21.70 -27.37
CA GLY A 50 -4.50 21.43 -28.65
C GLY A 50 -5.62 20.40 -28.58
N ASN A 51 -6.16 20.07 -29.75
CA ASN A 51 -7.18 19.04 -29.88
C ASN A 51 -6.56 17.65 -30.04
N ILE A 52 -7.07 16.69 -29.37
CA ILE A 52 -6.79 15.27 -29.63
C ILE A 52 -7.76 14.81 -30.70
N VAL A 53 -7.21 14.31 -31.79
CA VAL A 53 -7.99 13.85 -32.95
C VAL A 53 -7.75 12.36 -33.21
N ASN A 54 -8.76 11.72 -33.81
CA ASN A 54 -8.57 10.37 -34.37
C ASN A 54 -7.86 10.52 -35.73
N PRO A 55 -6.65 9.93 -35.91
CA PRO A 55 -5.88 10.12 -37.17
C PRO A 55 -6.53 9.55 -38.43
N GLU A 56 -7.50 8.63 -38.32
CA GLU A 56 -8.17 7.99 -39.46
C GLU A 56 -9.23 8.92 -40.09
N ASN A 57 -9.95 9.70 -39.28
CA ASN A 57 -11.08 10.50 -39.71
C ASN A 57 -11.02 11.97 -39.30
N GLU A 58 -9.93 12.38 -38.64
CA GLU A 58 -9.66 13.73 -38.14
C GLU A 58 -10.77 14.28 -37.19
N ASN A 59 -11.61 13.42 -36.65
CA ASN A 59 -12.61 13.82 -35.66
C ASN A 59 -11.96 14.24 -34.36
N ILE A 60 -12.36 15.39 -33.82
CA ILE A 60 -11.92 15.90 -32.55
C ILE A 60 -12.57 15.03 -31.44
N ILE A 61 -11.75 14.49 -30.55
CA ILE A 61 -12.18 13.72 -29.40
C ILE A 61 -12.34 14.62 -28.18
N ASP A 62 -11.31 15.44 -27.91
CA ASP A 62 -11.29 16.35 -26.76
C ASP A 62 -10.20 17.42 -26.93
N GLU A 63 -10.25 18.49 -26.14
CA GLU A 63 -9.15 19.42 -25.95
C GLU A 63 -8.24 18.92 -24.82
N ALA A 64 -6.92 19.00 -24.98
CA ALA A 64 -5.98 18.48 -24.02
C ALA A 64 -4.69 19.29 -23.94
N ILE A 65 -4.00 19.10 -22.82
CA ILE A 65 -2.60 19.50 -22.65
C ILE A 65 -1.75 18.24 -22.76
N CYS A 66 -0.78 18.23 -23.69
CA CYS A 66 0.19 17.18 -23.82
C CYS A 66 1.54 17.59 -23.24
N LEU A 67 2.13 16.74 -22.43
CA LEU A 67 3.44 16.93 -21.82
C LEU A 67 4.37 15.81 -22.27
N TYR A 68 5.49 16.16 -22.91
CA TYR A 68 6.54 15.21 -23.28
C TYR A 68 7.70 15.27 -22.31
N MET A 69 8.13 14.13 -21.79
CA MET A 69 9.28 13.94 -20.90
C MET A 69 10.27 12.99 -21.59
N LYS A 70 11.44 13.54 -21.96
CA LYS A 70 12.49 12.78 -22.66
C LYS A 70 13.30 11.93 -21.70
N ALA A 71 13.64 10.74 -22.13
CA ALA A 71 14.59 9.85 -21.45
C ALA A 71 15.93 10.55 -21.17
N PRO A 72 16.61 10.26 -20.02
CA PRO A 72 16.16 9.42 -18.91
C PRO A 72 15.32 10.20 -17.86
N HIS A 73 14.97 11.46 -18.11
CA HIS A 73 14.35 12.36 -17.14
C HIS A 73 12.81 12.26 -17.15
N SER A 74 12.28 11.06 -17.02
CA SER A 74 10.85 10.71 -16.95
C SER A 74 10.54 9.78 -15.79
N TYR A 75 9.29 9.36 -15.62
CA TYR A 75 8.91 8.41 -14.57
C TYR A 75 9.53 7.02 -14.77
N THR A 76 9.54 6.53 -16.01
CA THR A 76 10.06 5.20 -16.37
C THR A 76 11.51 5.20 -16.81
N CYS A 77 12.16 6.38 -16.88
CA CYS A 77 13.45 6.61 -17.57
C CYS A 77 13.40 6.37 -19.09
N GLU A 78 12.23 6.15 -19.67
CA GLU A 78 12.00 6.12 -21.11
C GLU A 78 11.42 7.44 -21.59
N ASP A 79 11.15 7.58 -22.88
CA ASP A 79 10.35 8.69 -23.39
C ASP A 79 8.90 8.52 -22.91
N VAL A 80 8.37 9.56 -22.25
CA VAL A 80 7.01 9.53 -21.70
C VAL A 80 6.20 10.72 -22.22
N VAL A 81 4.95 10.44 -22.58
CA VAL A 81 3.95 11.46 -22.90
C VAL A 81 2.77 11.33 -21.94
N GLU A 82 2.30 12.45 -21.41
CA GLU A 82 1.03 12.55 -20.70
C GLU A 82 0.06 13.42 -21.50
N ILE A 83 -1.14 12.90 -21.71
CA ILE A 83 -2.27 13.58 -22.32
C ILE A 83 -3.26 13.89 -21.23
N GLN A 84 -3.38 15.15 -20.86
CA GLN A 84 -4.26 15.66 -19.83
C GLN A 84 -5.49 16.27 -20.49
N ALA A 85 -6.61 15.55 -20.46
CA ALA A 85 -7.88 15.91 -21.09
C ALA A 85 -8.99 16.02 -20.04
N HIS A 86 -10.23 16.26 -20.45
CA HIS A 86 -11.36 16.23 -19.52
C HIS A 86 -11.56 14.82 -18.96
N GLY A 87 -11.85 14.73 -17.66
CA GLY A 87 -11.91 13.46 -16.91
C GLY A 87 -13.21 12.67 -17.10
N GLY A 88 -13.94 12.92 -18.19
CA GLY A 88 -15.13 12.13 -18.55
C GLY A 88 -14.74 10.72 -18.99
N ILE A 89 -15.46 9.71 -18.48
CA ILE A 89 -15.16 8.28 -18.74
C ILE A 89 -15.09 7.98 -20.24
N VAL A 90 -15.96 8.57 -21.05
CA VAL A 90 -16.02 8.32 -22.50
C VAL A 90 -14.83 8.98 -23.21
N SER A 91 -14.54 10.26 -22.91
CA SER A 91 -13.44 11.01 -23.52
C SER A 91 -12.10 10.30 -23.29
N ILE A 92 -11.78 9.97 -22.03
CA ILE A 92 -10.51 9.34 -21.67
C ILE A 92 -10.35 7.94 -22.28
N ARG A 93 -11.44 7.15 -22.37
CA ARG A 93 -11.40 5.84 -23.05
C ARG A 93 -11.19 5.96 -24.55
N LEU A 94 -11.79 6.96 -25.21
CA LEU A 94 -11.58 7.21 -26.62
C LEU A 94 -10.14 7.66 -26.89
N ILE A 95 -9.57 8.54 -26.07
CA ILE A 95 -8.16 8.94 -26.17
C ILE A 95 -7.24 7.73 -26.01
N LEU A 96 -7.45 6.90 -24.97
CA LEU A 96 -6.66 5.70 -24.78
C LEU A 96 -6.75 4.74 -25.97
N ARG A 97 -7.97 4.51 -26.48
CA ARG A 97 -8.17 3.66 -27.68
C ARG A 97 -7.41 4.20 -28.88
N THR A 98 -7.50 5.51 -29.14
CA THR A 98 -6.76 6.16 -30.23
C THR A 98 -5.25 5.99 -30.10
N VAL A 99 -4.72 6.08 -28.87
CA VAL A 99 -3.30 5.83 -28.56
C VAL A 99 -2.92 4.38 -28.87
N LEU A 100 -3.75 3.41 -28.50
CA LEU A 100 -3.53 1.99 -28.80
C LEU A 100 -3.59 1.72 -30.31
N ASP A 101 -4.56 2.29 -31.02
CA ASP A 101 -4.69 2.18 -32.47
C ASP A 101 -3.47 2.81 -33.19
N CYS A 102 -2.77 3.75 -32.57
CA CYS A 102 -1.52 4.36 -33.07
C CYS A 102 -0.27 3.51 -32.83
N GLY A 103 -0.36 2.38 -32.12
CA GLY A 103 0.74 1.40 -31.97
C GLY A 103 1.24 1.20 -30.55
N ALA A 104 0.67 1.83 -29.53
CA ALA A 104 0.90 1.45 -28.15
C ALA A 104 0.11 0.19 -27.79
N ARG A 105 0.59 -0.58 -26.80
CA ARG A 105 -0.21 -1.61 -26.14
C ARG A 105 -0.72 -1.16 -24.77
N MET A 106 -1.75 -1.83 -24.27
CA MET A 106 -2.22 -1.60 -22.91
C MET A 106 -1.13 -1.98 -21.89
N ALA A 107 -0.89 -1.11 -20.92
CA ALA A 107 0.00 -1.39 -19.81
C ALA A 107 -0.64 -2.38 -18.83
N GLU A 108 0.16 -3.29 -18.27
CA GLU A 108 -0.21 -4.13 -17.15
C GLU A 108 -0.31 -3.33 -15.84
N PRO A 109 -1.07 -3.79 -14.83
CA PRO A 109 -1.08 -3.15 -13.53
C PRO A 109 0.33 -3.02 -12.94
N GLY A 110 0.73 -1.79 -12.56
CA GLY A 110 2.05 -1.52 -11.99
C GLY A 110 3.21 -1.45 -12.99
N GLU A 111 2.97 -1.62 -14.30
CA GLU A 111 4.04 -1.75 -15.31
C GLU A 111 4.92 -0.49 -15.41
N PHE A 112 4.37 0.70 -15.29
CA PHE A 112 5.19 1.93 -15.28
C PHE A 112 6.20 1.95 -14.12
N THR A 113 5.78 1.51 -12.94
CA THR A 113 6.68 1.42 -11.77
C THR A 113 7.70 0.30 -11.93
N LYS A 114 7.30 -0.84 -12.53
CA LYS A 114 8.19 -1.93 -12.90
C LYS A 114 9.29 -1.46 -13.85
N LEU A 115 8.95 -0.68 -14.89
CA LEU A 115 9.92 -0.08 -15.82
C LEU A 115 10.85 0.91 -15.10
N ALA A 116 10.33 1.74 -14.21
CA ALA A 116 11.13 2.65 -13.41
C ALA A 116 12.17 1.90 -12.55
N PHE A 117 11.80 0.74 -11.97
CA PHE A 117 12.71 -0.14 -11.24
C PHE A 117 13.75 -0.79 -12.19
N LEU A 118 13.30 -1.39 -13.29
CA LEU A 118 14.19 -2.06 -14.25
C LEU A 118 15.20 -1.10 -14.89
N ASN A 119 14.82 0.14 -15.12
CA ASN A 119 15.67 1.20 -15.66
C ASN A 119 16.52 1.91 -14.58
N GLY A 120 16.53 1.40 -13.34
CA GLY A 120 17.40 1.86 -12.26
C GLY A 120 17.06 3.21 -11.64
N ARG A 121 15.84 3.74 -11.86
CA ARG A 121 15.38 4.98 -11.23
C ARG A 121 15.10 4.81 -9.74
N MET A 122 14.63 3.66 -9.35
CA MET A 122 14.25 3.34 -7.97
C MET A 122 14.61 1.89 -7.65
N ASP A 123 14.80 1.58 -6.38
CA ASP A 123 14.94 0.21 -5.89
C ASP A 123 13.57 -0.47 -5.67
N LEU A 124 13.58 -1.75 -5.32
CA LEU A 124 12.35 -2.54 -5.13
C LEU A 124 11.52 -2.02 -3.96
N ALA A 125 12.16 -1.60 -2.86
CA ALA A 125 11.45 -1.05 -1.69
C ALA A 125 10.78 0.28 -2.03
N GLN A 126 11.43 1.12 -2.85
CA GLN A 126 10.83 2.36 -3.36
C GLN A 126 9.67 2.07 -4.31
N ALA A 127 9.76 1.03 -5.15
CA ALA A 127 8.68 0.62 -6.05
C ALA A 127 7.44 0.15 -5.27
N GLU A 128 7.63 -0.60 -4.19
CA GLU A 128 6.53 -0.95 -3.26
C GLU A 128 5.93 0.28 -2.58
N ALA A 129 6.77 1.22 -2.14
CA ALA A 129 6.31 2.43 -1.49
C ALA A 129 5.39 3.30 -2.35
N VAL A 130 5.47 3.22 -3.69
CA VAL A 130 4.56 3.95 -4.59
C VAL A 130 3.10 3.58 -4.34
N ILE A 131 2.80 2.27 -4.22
CA ILE A 131 1.41 1.84 -3.97
C ILE A 131 0.96 2.19 -2.56
N ASP A 132 1.89 2.21 -1.58
CA ASP A 132 1.60 2.58 -0.21
C ASP A 132 1.22 4.06 -0.09
N VAL A 133 1.93 4.95 -0.79
CA VAL A 133 1.57 6.39 -0.88
C VAL A 133 0.17 6.56 -1.48
N ILE A 134 -0.15 5.80 -2.54
CA ILE A 134 -1.47 5.89 -3.21
C ILE A 134 -2.59 5.37 -2.30
N LYS A 135 -2.33 4.31 -1.51
CA LYS A 135 -3.32 3.65 -0.66
C LYS A 135 -3.41 4.22 0.75
N ALA A 136 -2.51 5.10 1.14
CA ALA A 136 -2.48 5.68 2.49
C ALA A 136 -3.82 6.35 2.84
N LYS A 137 -4.42 5.93 3.97
CA LYS A 137 -5.72 6.42 4.45
C LYS A 137 -5.59 7.45 5.57
N SER A 138 -4.37 7.67 6.09
CA SER A 138 -4.08 8.68 7.12
C SER A 138 -2.66 9.22 6.98
N GLU A 139 -2.31 10.26 7.74
CA GLU A 139 -1.01 10.93 7.64
C GLU A 139 0.16 10.03 8.02
N MET A 140 0.01 9.18 9.04
CA MET A 140 1.10 8.33 9.53
C MET A 140 1.57 7.30 8.49
N PRO A 141 0.69 6.47 7.89
CA PRO A 141 1.07 5.61 6.77
C PRO A 141 1.70 6.37 5.59
N LEU A 142 1.14 7.55 5.25
CA LEU A 142 1.69 8.38 4.18
C LEU A 142 3.13 8.81 4.47
N GLN A 143 3.42 9.29 5.69
CA GLN A 143 4.78 9.69 6.08
C GLN A 143 5.77 8.52 6.06
N ILE A 144 5.33 7.32 6.45
CA ILE A 144 6.15 6.10 6.38
C ILE A 144 6.45 5.74 4.93
N ALA A 145 5.42 5.72 4.08
CA ALA A 145 5.56 5.43 2.65
C ALA A 145 6.47 6.46 1.95
N GLU A 146 6.36 7.75 2.30
CA GLU A 146 7.26 8.79 1.78
C GLU A 146 8.73 8.58 2.17
N ARG A 147 9.00 8.18 3.42
CA ARG A 147 10.38 7.87 3.87
C ARG A 147 10.94 6.67 3.12
N GLN A 148 10.12 5.66 2.88
CA GLN A 148 10.49 4.47 2.10
C GLN A 148 10.73 4.85 0.63
N LEU A 149 9.86 5.68 0.03
CA LEU A 149 10.00 6.19 -1.33
C LEU A 149 11.28 7.03 -1.52
N LYS A 150 11.76 7.71 -0.46
CA LYS A 150 13.05 8.42 -0.45
C LYS A 150 14.27 7.48 -0.38
N GLY A 151 14.07 6.16 -0.33
CA GLY A 151 15.13 5.15 -0.41
C GLY A 151 15.91 4.93 0.89
N ARG A 152 15.37 5.31 2.06
CA ARG A 152 16.07 5.16 3.35
C ARG A 152 16.44 3.70 3.62
N LEU A 153 15.52 2.77 3.45
CA LEU A 153 15.80 1.33 3.64
C LEU A 153 16.89 0.84 2.69
N GLY A 154 16.81 1.21 1.40
CA GLY A 154 17.81 0.86 0.41
C GLY A 154 19.22 1.38 0.76
N THR A 155 19.31 2.58 1.35
CA THR A 155 20.58 3.15 1.83
C THR A 155 21.13 2.32 3.00
N GLU A 156 20.32 2.02 4.02
CA GLU A 156 20.73 1.23 5.20
C GLU A 156 21.18 -0.19 4.79
N ILE A 157 20.45 -0.85 3.89
CA ILE A 157 20.85 -2.17 3.34
C ILE A 157 22.15 -2.08 2.52
N SER A 158 22.34 -1.01 1.77
CA SER A 158 23.57 -0.80 1.00
C SER A 158 24.79 -0.61 1.91
N GLU A 159 24.64 0.13 3.02
CA GLU A 159 25.71 0.27 4.02
C GLU A 159 26.08 -1.07 4.68
N ILE A 160 25.08 -1.90 5.02
CA ILE A 160 25.27 -3.24 5.54
C ILE A 160 26.04 -4.10 4.53
N ARG A 161 25.62 -4.08 3.27
CA ARG A 161 26.27 -4.82 2.18
C ARG A 161 27.71 -4.40 1.98
N GLU A 162 28.01 -3.10 1.98
CA GLU A 162 29.37 -2.59 1.85
C GLU A 162 30.25 -3.04 3.04
N SER A 163 29.73 -2.93 4.27
CA SER A 163 30.45 -3.41 5.46
C SER A 163 30.78 -4.91 5.37
N LEU A 164 29.85 -5.75 4.90
CA LEU A 164 30.12 -7.18 4.67
C LEU A 164 31.14 -7.41 3.56
N ARG A 165 31.08 -6.64 2.48
CA ARG A 165 32.03 -6.73 1.37
C ARG A 165 33.42 -6.39 1.82
N ASP A 166 33.60 -5.36 2.66
CA ASP A 166 34.89 -4.97 3.20
C ASP A 166 35.49 -6.08 4.08
N VAL A 167 34.66 -6.71 4.94
CA VAL A 167 35.11 -7.88 5.73
C VAL A 167 35.52 -9.03 4.82
N LEU A 168 34.74 -9.35 3.78
CA LEU A 168 35.09 -10.40 2.83
C LEU A 168 36.40 -10.10 2.06
N ALA A 169 36.57 -8.85 1.63
CA ALA A 169 37.82 -8.44 0.93
C ALA A 169 39.03 -8.58 1.83
N GLN A 170 38.94 -8.16 3.09
CA GLN A 170 40.04 -8.32 4.06
C GLN A 170 40.35 -9.80 4.36
N MET A 171 39.30 -10.64 4.49
CA MET A 171 39.51 -12.09 4.65
C MET A 171 40.18 -12.72 3.45
N ALA A 172 39.79 -12.32 2.23
CA ALA A 172 40.44 -12.81 1.01
C ALA A 172 41.94 -12.45 0.96
N VAL A 173 42.28 -11.20 1.31
CA VAL A 173 43.72 -10.76 1.39
C VAL A 173 44.48 -11.59 2.40
N ASN A 174 43.93 -11.86 3.60
CA ASN A 174 44.59 -12.69 4.62
C ASN A 174 44.82 -14.14 4.16
N ILE A 175 43.93 -14.68 3.30
CA ILE A 175 44.03 -16.06 2.80
C ILE A 175 44.97 -16.15 1.60
N ASP A 176 44.91 -15.20 0.66
CA ASP A 176 45.64 -15.26 -0.60
C ASP A 176 47.10 -14.79 -0.47
N PHE A 177 47.39 -13.94 0.53
CA PHE A 177 48.69 -13.32 0.73
C PHE A 177 49.22 -13.48 2.17
N PRO A 178 49.37 -14.72 2.69
CA PRO A 178 49.75 -14.97 4.09
C PRO A 178 51.17 -14.54 4.43
N ASP A 179 52.05 -14.48 3.44
CA ASP A 179 53.49 -14.23 3.61
C ASP A 179 53.95 -12.82 3.15
N GLU A 180 53.01 -11.95 2.73
CA GLU A 180 53.36 -10.59 2.35
C GLU A 180 53.32 -9.65 3.57
N ASP A 181 54.15 -8.57 3.54
CA ASP A 181 54.19 -7.52 4.58
C ASP A 181 52.91 -6.65 4.60
N ILE A 182 51.75 -7.29 4.44
CA ILE A 182 50.45 -6.66 4.57
C ILE A 182 49.97 -6.88 6.02
N GLU A 183 49.53 -5.80 6.67
CA GLU A 183 49.02 -5.87 8.03
C GLU A 183 47.81 -6.84 8.07
N GLN A 184 48.06 -8.07 8.57
CA GLN A 184 47.01 -9.09 8.68
C GLN A 184 45.99 -8.66 9.74
N VAL A 185 44.72 -8.68 9.33
CA VAL A 185 43.61 -8.37 10.25
C VAL A 185 43.37 -9.56 11.16
N GLU A 186 43.43 -9.34 12.47
CA GLU A 186 43.18 -10.40 13.47
C GLU A 186 41.76 -10.93 13.38
N SER A 187 41.56 -12.21 13.60
CA SER A 187 40.25 -12.87 13.59
C SER A 187 39.23 -12.21 14.57
N GLN A 188 39.74 -11.61 15.63
CA GLN A 188 38.89 -10.90 16.61
C GLN A 188 38.24 -9.67 15.98
N ARG A 189 38.95 -8.91 15.16
CA ARG A 189 38.43 -7.73 14.46
C ARG A 189 37.29 -8.09 13.46
N PHE A 190 37.44 -9.22 12.75
CA PHE A 190 36.36 -9.73 11.89
C PHE A 190 35.10 -10.05 12.72
N CYS A 191 35.24 -10.67 13.89
CA CYS A 191 34.11 -10.97 14.78
C CYS A 191 33.46 -9.68 15.28
N GLU A 192 34.22 -8.64 15.59
CA GLU A 192 33.71 -7.33 16.00
C GLU A 192 32.93 -6.64 14.87
N ASP A 193 33.45 -6.62 13.66
CA ASP A 193 32.82 -5.99 12.51
C ASP A 193 31.53 -6.73 12.09
N LEU A 194 31.55 -8.07 12.08
CA LEU A 194 30.35 -8.89 11.88
C LEU A 194 29.31 -8.69 12.98
N SER A 195 29.75 -8.48 14.23
CA SER A 195 28.83 -8.20 15.35
C SER A 195 28.12 -6.84 15.16
N LYS A 196 28.82 -5.82 14.69
CA LYS A 196 28.22 -4.50 14.35
C LYS A 196 27.20 -4.63 13.22
N VAL A 197 27.52 -5.41 12.19
CA VAL A 197 26.60 -5.69 11.08
C VAL A 197 25.34 -6.40 11.60
N ARG A 198 25.52 -7.43 12.43
CA ARG A 198 24.40 -8.16 13.06
C ARG A 198 23.51 -7.24 13.90
N GLU A 199 24.11 -6.34 14.68
CA GLU A 199 23.37 -5.36 15.49
C GLU A 199 22.54 -4.41 14.61
N LYS A 200 23.10 -3.90 13.50
CA LYS A 200 22.35 -3.09 12.54
C LYS A 200 21.13 -3.83 11.97
N VAL A 201 21.31 -5.09 11.56
CA VAL A 201 20.21 -5.92 11.05
C VAL A 201 19.17 -6.19 12.13
N GLN A 202 19.60 -6.50 13.37
CA GLN A 202 18.70 -6.73 14.49
C GLN A 202 17.84 -5.49 14.80
N ASN A 203 18.44 -4.30 14.82
CA ASN A 203 17.70 -3.05 15.00
C ASN A 203 16.64 -2.82 13.92
N LEU A 204 16.92 -3.17 12.66
CA LEU A 204 15.92 -3.11 11.58
C LEU A 204 14.78 -4.09 11.83
N LEU A 205 15.07 -5.32 12.25
CA LEU A 205 14.06 -6.33 12.56
C LEU A 205 13.20 -5.92 13.75
N ASP A 206 13.78 -5.40 14.83
CA ASP A 206 13.06 -5.00 16.04
C ASP A 206 12.05 -3.86 15.78
N THR A 207 12.27 -3.07 14.72
CA THR A 207 11.33 -2.02 14.31
C THR A 207 10.29 -2.47 13.29
N CYS A 208 10.39 -3.69 12.75
CA CYS A 208 9.55 -4.18 11.66
C CYS A 208 8.06 -4.26 12.06
N ASP A 209 7.75 -4.82 13.23
CA ASP A 209 6.36 -4.98 13.70
C ASP A 209 5.68 -3.63 13.93
N ASN A 210 6.40 -2.68 14.53
CA ASN A 210 5.89 -1.32 14.71
C ASN A 210 5.65 -0.62 13.36
N GLY A 211 6.54 -0.85 12.39
CA GLY A 211 6.39 -0.34 11.02
C GLY A 211 5.17 -0.93 10.32
N ARG A 212 4.91 -2.24 10.47
CA ARG A 212 3.74 -2.92 9.92
C ARG A 212 2.45 -2.35 10.50
N ILE A 213 2.36 -2.25 11.83
CA ILE A 213 1.19 -1.68 12.51
C ILE A 213 0.93 -0.24 12.05
N ALA A 214 1.96 0.56 11.93
CA ALA A 214 1.83 1.96 11.53
C ALA A 214 1.43 2.10 10.04
N LYS A 215 1.79 1.15 9.17
CA LYS A 215 1.47 1.13 7.73
C LYS A 215 0.09 0.53 7.45
N GLU A 216 -0.17 -0.66 7.97
CA GLU A 216 -1.37 -1.45 7.68
C GLU A 216 -2.52 -1.12 8.63
N GLY A 217 -2.20 -0.57 9.80
CA GLY A 217 -3.11 -0.36 10.90
C GLY A 217 -3.13 -1.54 11.87
N ILE A 218 -3.81 -1.31 12.99
CA ILE A 218 -4.07 -2.35 14.00
C ILE A 218 -5.32 -3.10 13.57
N ARG A 219 -5.20 -4.41 13.38
CA ARG A 219 -6.37 -5.28 13.15
C ARG A 219 -7.05 -5.54 14.48
N VAL A 220 -8.31 -5.09 14.60
CA VAL A 220 -9.10 -5.19 15.82
C VAL A 220 -10.31 -6.08 15.56
N ALA A 221 -10.37 -7.22 16.24
CA ALA A 221 -11.55 -8.09 16.24
C ALA A 221 -12.46 -7.71 17.42
N ILE A 222 -13.72 -7.33 17.13
CA ILE A 222 -14.72 -7.05 18.16
C ILE A 222 -15.55 -8.31 18.38
N VAL A 223 -15.41 -8.91 19.56
CA VAL A 223 -16.04 -10.18 19.91
C VAL A 223 -16.95 -10.04 21.15
N GLY A 224 -17.86 -10.96 21.33
CA GLY A 224 -18.80 -11.01 22.46
C GLY A 224 -20.14 -11.58 22.01
N LYS A 225 -21.00 -11.91 22.97
CA LYS A 225 -22.33 -12.49 22.73
C LYS A 225 -23.24 -11.59 21.85
N PRO A 226 -24.32 -12.14 21.30
CA PRO A 226 -25.37 -11.33 20.71
C PRO A 226 -25.93 -10.30 21.71
N ASN A 227 -26.26 -9.10 21.22
CA ASN A 227 -26.90 -8.03 21.98
C ASN A 227 -26.10 -7.44 23.17
N VAL A 228 -24.77 -7.68 23.28
CA VAL A 228 -23.94 -7.01 24.29
C VAL A 228 -23.55 -5.57 23.88
N GLY A 229 -23.79 -5.17 22.61
CA GLY A 229 -23.54 -3.83 22.12
C GLY A 229 -22.34 -3.68 21.21
N LYS A 230 -21.85 -4.77 20.59
CA LYS A 230 -20.73 -4.75 19.62
C LYS A 230 -20.92 -3.72 18.50
N SER A 231 -22.08 -3.79 17.81
CA SER A 231 -22.39 -2.86 16.72
C SER A 231 -22.52 -1.40 17.19
N SER A 232 -22.97 -1.19 18.43
CA SER A 232 -23.04 0.17 19.02
C SER A 232 -21.64 0.71 19.28
N LEU A 233 -20.73 -0.11 19.82
CA LEU A 233 -19.32 0.25 20.02
C LEU A 233 -18.64 0.54 18.68
N MET A 234 -18.83 -0.34 17.68
CA MET A 234 -18.30 -0.17 16.35
C MET A 234 -18.78 1.14 15.71
N ASN A 235 -20.09 1.40 15.76
CA ASN A 235 -20.66 2.64 15.23
C ASN A 235 -20.15 3.89 15.95
N ALA A 236 -19.90 3.83 17.25
CA ALA A 236 -19.32 4.93 18.02
C ALA A 236 -17.87 5.19 17.58
N LEU A 237 -17.06 4.14 17.44
CA LEU A 237 -15.69 4.24 16.95
C LEU A 237 -15.61 4.82 15.52
N LEU A 238 -16.52 4.40 14.64
CA LEU A 238 -16.62 4.88 13.26
C LEU A 238 -17.22 6.29 13.17
N GLY A 239 -18.18 6.63 14.03
CA GLY A 239 -18.88 7.93 14.01
C GLY A 239 -17.96 9.10 14.32
N GLU A 240 -17.03 8.95 15.26
CA GLU A 240 -16.09 10.01 15.66
C GLU A 240 -14.81 10.04 14.79
N ASN A 241 -14.43 8.92 14.16
CA ASN A 241 -13.09 8.73 13.57
C ASN A 241 -13.13 8.07 12.18
N ARG A 242 -14.22 8.22 11.43
CA ARG A 242 -14.36 7.60 10.11
C ARG A 242 -13.29 8.11 9.17
N ALA A 243 -12.38 7.24 8.72
CA ALA A 243 -11.47 7.56 7.64
C ALA A 243 -12.29 7.87 6.37
N ILE A 244 -11.87 8.86 5.57
CA ILE A 244 -12.51 9.18 4.29
C ILE A 244 -12.30 7.97 3.36
N VAL A 245 -13.28 7.07 3.34
CA VAL A 245 -13.27 5.92 2.44
C VAL A 245 -13.85 6.38 1.11
N THR A 246 -13.03 6.51 0.09
CA THR A 246 -13.52 6.55 -1.28
C THR A 246 -13.96 5.13 -1.66
N ASN A 247 -15.27 4.94 -1.87
CA ASN A 247 -15.82 3.70 -2.41
C ASN A 247 -15.24 3.47 -3.81
N ILE A 248 -14.27 2.58 -3.94
CA ILE A 248 -13.82 2.08 -5.24
C ILE A 248 -14.77 0.93 -5.60
N PRO A 249 -15.63 1.05 -6.63
CA PRO A 249 -16.49 -0.04 -7.05
C PRO A 249 -15.63 -1.20 -7.57
N GLY A 250 -15.77 -2.39 -7.00
CA GLY A 250 -15.13 -3.61 -7.53
C GLY A 250 -14.45 -4.54 -6.51
N THR A 251 -14.37 -4.19 -5.23
CA THR A 251 -13.71 -5.01 -4.20
C THR A 251 -14.67 -5.75 -3.27
N THR A 252 -15.93 -5.93 -3.67
CA THR A 252 -17.03 -6.46 -2.82
C THR A 252 -17.11 -7.98 -2.80
N ARG A 253 -16.02 -8.71 -2.50
CA ARG A 253 -16.10 -10.15 -2.19
C ARG A 253 -15.41 -10.57 -0.90
N ASP A 254 -14.69 -9.65 -0.27
CA ASP A 254 -14.02 -9.89 1.00
C ASP A 254 -14.79 -9.23 2.15
N THR A 255 -14.66 -9.76 3.36
CA THR A 255 -15.24 -9.30 4.64
C THR A 255 -15.41 -7.79 4.69
N ILE A 256 -16.52 -7.31 5.25
CA ILE A 256 -16.75 -5.87 5.49
C ILE A 256 -15.73 -5.42 6.54
N GLU A 257 -14.54 -5.05 6.08
CA GLU A 257 -13.55 -4.37 6.90
C GLU A 257 -13.88 -2.89 6.93
N GLU A 258 -14.18 -2.37 8.10
CA GLU A 258 -14.36 -0.94 8.30
C GLU A 258 -13.07 -0.32 8.87
N SER A 259 -12.68 0.84 8.35
CA SER A 259 -11.46 1.52 8.79
C SER A 259 -11.79 2.77 9.59
N ALA A 260 -11.19 2.87 10.77
CA ALA A 260 -11.23 4.06 11.61
C ALA A 260 -9.81 4.61 11.81
N THR A 261 -9.68 5.87 12.23
CA THR A 261 -8.37 6.45 12.58
C THR A 261 -8.44 7.01 13.99
N ILE A 262 -7.63 6.49 14.92
CA ILE A 262 -7.54 6.99 16.30
C ILE A 262 -6.14 7.56 16.52
N HIS A 263 -6.06 8.85 16.85
CA HIS A 263 -4.80 9.58 17.04
C HIS A 263 -3.79 9.43 15.88
N GLY A 264 -4.31 9.34 14.64
CA GLY A 264 -3.46 9.17 13.45
C GLY A 264 -3.10 7.72 13.11
N LEU A 265 -3.37 6.76 14.01
CA LEU A 265 -3.20 5.32 13.76
C LEU A 265 -4.44 4.75 13.05
N PRO A 266 -4.26 4.08 11.91
CA PRO A 266 -5.37 3.38 11.28
C PRO A 266 -5.75 2.13 12.08
N LEU A 267 -7.06 1.91 12.24
CA LEU A 267 -7.64 0.70 12.79
C LEU A 267 -8.42 0.01 11.68
N VAL A 268 -8.22 -1.28 11.53
CA VAL A 268 -9.04 -2.16 10.68
C VAL A 268 -9.95 -2.96 11.59
N LEU A 269 -11.23 -2.56 11.61
CA LEU A 269 -12.25 -3.18 12.46
C LEU A 269 -12.90 -4.32 11.68
N THR A 270 -12.85 -5.53 12.25
CA THR A 270 -13.55 -6.70 11.71
C THR A 270 -14.73 -7.02 12.61
N ASP A 271 -15.96 -6.90 12.08
CA ASP A 271 -17.17 -7.28 12.82
C ASP A 271 -17.45 -8.78 12.65
N THR A 272 -17.20 -9.53 13.72
CA THR A 272 -17.52 -10.97 13.75
C THR A 272 -19.03 -11.25 13.84
N ALA A 273 -19.87 -10.23 14.02
CA ALA A 273 -21.33 -10.37 14.21
C ALA A 273 -22.17 -9.96 12.99
N GLY A 274 -21.57 -9.42 11.92
CA GLY A 274 -22.29 -8.85 10.77
C GLY A 274 -22.84 -9.86 9.75
N ILE A 275 -22.74 -11.17 9.99
CA ILE A 275 -23.38 -12.20 9.16
C ILE A 275 -24.83 -12.29 9.61
N ARG A 276 -25.73 -11.69 8.81
CA ARG A 276 -27.19 -11.77 8.98
C ARG A 276 -27.59 -13.23 9.15
N GLU A 277 -28.38 -13.47 10.22
CA GLU A 277 -29.08 -14.72 10.48
C GLU A 277 -29.79 -15.21 9.22
N THR A 278 -29.32 -16.29 8.63
CA THR A 278 -30.10 -17.17 7.76
C THR A 278 -29.60 -18.61 7.94
N ASP A 279 -30.46 -19.38 8.58
CA ASP A 279 -30.58 -20.84 8.67
C ASP A 279 -29.38 -21.81 8.56
N ASP A 280 -29.17 -22.51 9.65
CA ASP A 280 -28.62 -23.88 9.92
C ASP A 280 -27.27 -24.37 9.38
N VAL A 281 -26.76 -23.93 8.25
CA VAL A 281 -25.42 -24.31 7.74
C VAL A 281 -24.42 -23.17 7.87
N ILE A 282 -24.90 -21.95 7.99
CA ILE A 282 -24.11 -20.70 8.05
C ILE A 282 -23.56 -20.44 9.45
N GLU A 283 -24.18 -20.99 10.49
CA GLU A 283 -23.75 -20.80 11.88
C GLU A 283 -22.39 -21.44 12.18
N GLN A 284 -22.14 -22.63 11.64
CA GLN A 284 -20.84 -23.31 11.78
C GLN A 284 -19.72 -22.61 10.98
N MET A 285 -20.03 -22.12 9.78
CA MET A 285 -19.09 -21.32 8.96
C MET A 285 -18.80 -19.97 9.59
N GLY A 286 -19.79 -19.35 10.26
CA GLY A 286 -19.61 -18.10 10.99
C GLY A 286 -18.69 -18.23 12.20
N ILE A 287 -18.80 -19.31 12.96
CA ILE A 287 -17.94 -19.59 14.11
C ILE A 287 -16.49 -19.83 13.69
N GLN A 288 -16.27 -20.61 12.62
CA GLN A 288 -14.92 -20.90 12.12
C GLN A 288 -14.23 -19.65 11.58
N LYS A 289 -14.96 -18.82 10.85
CA LYS A 289 -14.46 -17.54 10.32
C LYS A 289 -14.14 -16.54 11.45
N SER A 290 -14.99 -16.48 12.48
CA SER A 290 -14.72 -15.65 13.66
C SER A 290 -13.45 -16.09 14.40
N HIS A 291 -13.13 -17.38 14.42
CA HIS A 291 -11.87 -17.86 14.98
C HIS A 291 -10.66 -17.45 14.14
N GLU A 292 -10.73 -17.58 12.82
CA GLU A 292 -9.66 -17.18 11.91
C GLU A 292 -9.39 -15.65 12.01
N GLU A 293 -10.45 -14.85 12.12
CA GLU A 293 -10.34 -13.39 12.30
C GLU A 293 -9.76 -13.00 13.66
N MET A 294 -10.12 -13.71 14.72
CA MET A 294 -9.51 -13.53 16.05
C MET A 294 -8.03 -13.88 16.05
N GLU A 295 -7.65 -14.99 15.42
CA GLU A 295 -6.23 -15.41 15.33
C GLU A 295 -5.39 -14.41 14.52
N ALA A 296 -5.98 -13.76 13.51
CA ALA A 296 -5.32 -12.76 12.67
C ALA A 296 -5.29 -11.35 13.29
N ALA A 297 -6.02 -11.12 14.41
CA ALA A 297 -6.13 -9.81 15.03
C ALA A 297 -4.89 -9.46 15.87
N ASP A 298 -4.45 -8.21 15.79
CA ASP A 298 -3.41 -7.65 16.66
C ASP A 298 -3.96 -7.29 18.06
N LEU A 299 -5.28 -7.04 18.14
CA LEU A 299 -6.02 -6.72 19.37
C LEU A 299 -7.43 -7.32 19.31
N VAL A 300 -7.82 -8.03 20.34
CA VAL A 300 -9.19 -8.53 20.51
C VAL A 300 -9.92 -7.63 21.51
N VAL A 301 -11.04 -7.05 21.10
CA VAL A 301 -11.93 -6.27 21.97
C VAL A 301 -13.12 -7.15 22.36
N LEU A 302 -13.10 -7.66 23.58
CA LEU A 302 -14.19 -8.47 24.12
C LEU A 302 -15.22 -7.56 24.80
N VAL A 303 -16.43 -7.52 24.24
CA VAL A 303 -17.54 -6.73 24.79
C VAL A 303 -18.43 -7.63 25.65
N LEU A 304 -18.56 -7.26 26.92
CA LEU A 304 -19.39 -7.93 27.90
C LEU A 304 -20.58 -7.04 28.33
N ASP A 305 -21.69 -7.67 28.71
CA ASP A 305 -22.84 -6.99 29.30
C ASP A 305 -22.61 -6.80 30.80
N GLY A 306 -22.15 -5.60 31.22
CA GLY A 306 -21.83 -5.27 32.61
C GLY A 306 -23.00 -5.35 33.57
N SER A 307 -24.24 -5.38 33.05
CA SER A 307 -25.45 -5.52 33.88
C SER A 307 -25.78 -6.99 34.32
N LYS A 308 -24.97 -7.98 33.84
CA LYS A 308 -25.20 -9.41 34.07
C LYS A 308 -23.93 -10.07 34.58
N ALA A 309 -24.09 -11.08 35.43
CA ALA A 309 -22.97 -11.91 35.85
C ALA A 309 -22.34 -12.64 34.65
N LEU A 310 -21.04 -12.90 34.73
CA LEU A 310 -20.29 -13.64 33.72
C LEU A 310 -20.89 -15.04 33.50
N SER A 311 -21.15 -15.37 32.26
CA SER A 311 -21.66 -16.68 31.91
C SER A 311 -20.50 -17.63 31.50
N PRO A 312 -20.76 -18.95 31.49
CA PRO A 312 -19.78 -19.92 31.00
C PRO A 312 -19.26 -19.67 29.59
N GLU A 313 -20.08 -19.04 28.73
CA GLU A 313 -19.69 -18.67 27.36
C GLU A 313 -18.70 -17.49 27.36
N ASP A 314 -18.90 -16.47 28.21
CA ASP A 314 -17.99 -15.34 28.36
C ASP A 314 -16.61 -15.83 28.84
N VAL A 315 -16.61 -16.71 29.83
CA VAL A 315 -15.37 -17.35 30.32
C VAL A 315 -14.69 -18.21 29.26
N LYS A 316 -15.48 -18.89 28.41
CA LYS A 316 -14.92 -19.67 27.29
C LYS A 316 -14.23 -18.77 26.28
N ILE A 317 -14.84 -17.63 25.88
CA ILE A 317 -14.25 -16.65 24.95
C ILE A 317 -12.98 -16.05 25.55
N LEU A 318 -12.98 -15.68 26.84
CA LEU A 318 -11.79 -15.19 27.54
C LEU A 318 -10.64 -16.22 27.53
N ASN A 319 -10.94 -17.50 27.80
CA ASN A 319 -9.95 -18.56 27.85
C ASN A 319 -9.38 -18.91 26.45
N GLN A 320 -10.18 -18.80 25.39
CA GLN A 320 -9.75 -19.06 24.02
C GLN A 320 -8.72 -18.03 23.52
N ASN A 321 -8.76 -16.82 24.07
CA ASN A 321 -7.85 -15.72 23.69
C ASN A 321 -6.65 -15.55 24.63
N LYS A 322 -6.38 -16.52 25.50
CA LYS A 322 -5.17 -16.54 26.36
C LYS A 322 -3.92 -16.60 25.48
N GLY A 323 -3.13 -15.54 25.53
CA GLY A 323 -1.92 -15.37 24.70
C GLY A 323 -2.01 -14.28 23.64
N GLN A 324 -3.21 -13.74 23.38
CA GLN A 324 -3.44 -12.56 22.58
C GLN A 324 -3.56 -11.30 23.45
N ARG A 325 -3.46 -10.12 22.81
CA ARG A 325 -3.76 -8.86 23.49
C ARG A 325 -5.28 -8.69 23.54
N VAL A 326 -5.87 -8.81 24.72
CA VAL A 326 -7.32 -8.68 24.92
C VAL A 326 -7.62 -7.41 25.69
N LEU A 327 -8.55 -6.60 25.15
CA LEU A 327 -9.16 -5.47 25.86
C LEU A 327 -10.60 -5.84 26.20
N VAL A 328 -10.93 -5.90 27.47
CA VAL A 328 -12.31 -6.17 27.91
C VAL A 328 -13.07 -4.86 28.09
N VAL A 329 -14.25 -4.78 27.45
CA VAL A 329 -15.16 -3.63 27.52
C VAL A 329 -16.44 -4.06 28.22
N LEU A 330 -16.71 -3.50 29.39
CA LEU A 330 -17.96 -3.67 30.11
C LEU A 330 -18.95 -2.62 29.58
N ASN A 331 -19.94 -3.08 28.81
CA ASN A 331 -20.97 -2.22 28.26
C ASN A 331 -22.26 -2.26 29.10
N LYS A 332 -23.18 -1.31 28.90
CA LYS A 332 -24.47 -1.17 29.58
C LYS A 332 -24.35 -0.87 31.07
N ASN A 333 -23.34 -0.15 31.49
CA ASN A 333 -23.15 0.24 32.89
C ASN A 333 -24.30 1.15 33.43
N ASP A 334 -25.06 1.75 32.52
CA ASP A 334 -26.28 2.52 32.83
C ASP A 334 -27.42 1.64 33.43
N LEU A 335 -27.39 0.32 33.23
CA LEU A 335 -28.37 -0.63 33.74
C LEU A 335 -27.98 -1.23 35.11
N GLY A 336 -26.85 -0.86 35.69
CA GLY A 336 -26.29 -1.37 36.93
C GLY A 336 -25.09 -2.28 36.71
N GLU A 337 -24.20 -2.36 37.70
CA GLU A 337 -23.00 -3.19 37.62
C GLU A 337 -23.25 -4.54 38.30
N SER A 338 -23.06 -5.64 37.56
CA SER A 338 -23.11 -7.01 38.04
C SER A 338 -21.79 -7.78 37.83
N VAL A 339 -20.84 -7.19 37.08
CA VAL A 339 -19.51 -7.73 36.85
C VAL A 339 -18.50 -6.86 37.59
N TYR A 340 -17.71 -7.47 38.47
CA TYR A 340 -16.63 -6.80 39.17
C TYR A 340 -15.32 -6.95 38.39
N GLN A 341 -14.45 -5.90 38.42
CA GLN A 341 -13.15 -5.91 37.72
C GLN A 341 -12.24 -7.07 38.13
N ASP A 342 -12.41 -7.58 39.36
CA ASP A 342 -11.61 -8.69 39.88
C ASP A 342 -12.06 -10.07 39.34
N GLU A 343 -13.15 -10.14 38.59
CA GLU A 343 -13.69 -11.37 37.98
C GLU A 343 -13.26 -11.57 36.53
N VAL A 344 -12.65 -10.57 35.91
CA VAL A 344 -12.20 -10.55 34.51
C VAL A 344 -10.68 -10.47 34.41
#